data_f26d8bbb07ac0748cf4cfecaec6c0891
#
_entry.id   f26d8bbb07ac0748cf4cfecaec6c0891
#
_cell.length_a   1.000
_cell.length_b   1.000
_cell.length_c   1.000
_cell.angle_alpha   90.00
_cell.angle_beta   90.00
_cell.angle_gamma   90.00
#
_symmetry.space_group_name_H-M   'P 1'
#
loop_
_entity.id
_entity.type
_entity.pdbx_description
1 polymer ?
#
loop_
_entity_poly.entity_id
_entity_poly.type
_entity_poly.pdbx_seq_one_letter_code
_entity_poly.pdbx_strand_id
1 'polypeptide(L)'
;MIRVLVTGGTGFIGNSLITSLLSPNYHVIAAVRNKTNMLPRNTEKIIVEALSSETDWTAALKTVDVVIHCAGRAHVMNNSKRNPLDEFRKVNTEGTLNLARQATDEGVKRFIFISSIKVNGEMTLVDHPFQPDDKYIPTDPYGLSKYEAEQGLLALAKETGMEVVIIRPPLVYGPGVK
;
A
#
# COMPACT_ATOMS: atom_id res chain seq x y z
N MET A 1 21.54 -8.89 3.41
CA MET A 1 20.69 -8.39 2.31
C MET A 1 19.28 -8.30 2.83
N ILE A 2 18.63 -7.13 2.72
CA ILE A 2 17.27 -6.90 3.23
C ILE A 2 16.26 -7.43 2.17
N ARG A 3 15.32 -8.26 2.59
CA ARG A 3 14.27 -8.80 1.73
C ARG A 3 13.03 -7.90 1.78
N VAL A 4 12.65 -7.36 0.62
CA VAL A 4 11.59 -6.36 0.51
C VAL A 4 10.45 -6.90 -0.37
N LEU A 5 9.27 -7.07 0.20
CA LEU A 5 8.06 -7.36 -0.55
C LEU A 5 7.41 -6.04 -1.02
N VAL A 6 7.21 -5.90 -2.32
CA VAL A 6 6.49 -4.75 -2.90
C VAL A 6 5.17 -5.22 -3.50
N THR A 7 4.06 -4.69 -3.02
CA THR A 7 2.76 -4.88 -3.66
C THR A 7 2.44 -3.72 -4.59
N GLY A 8 1.62 -3.96 -5.60
CA GLY A 8 1.32 -2.91 -6.61
C GLY A 8 2.51 -2.57 -7.51
N GLY A 9 3.49 -3.47 -7.64
CA GLY A 9 4.72 -3.27 -8.41
C GLY A 9 4.51 -3.00 -9.91
N THR A 10 3.36 -3.35 -10.48
CA THR A 10 3.00 -3.02 -11.87
C THR A 10 2.36 -1.64 -12.04
N GLY A 11 2.06 -0.96 -10.92
CA GLY A 11 1.56 0.42 -10.91
C GLY A 11 2.66 1.46 -11.06
N PHE A 12 2.27 2.72 -11.22
CA PHE A 12 3.18 3.83 -11.46
C PHE A 12 4.24 3.99 -10.35
N ILE A 13 3.81 4.11 -9.09
CA ILE A 13 4.72 4.26 -7.94
C ILE A 13 5.52 2.97 -7.72
N GLY A 14 4.85 1.82 -7.69
CA GLY A 14 5.49 0.55 -7.36
C GLY A 14 6.56 0.12 -8.38
N ASN A 15 6.35 0.39 -9.67
CA ASN A 15 7.33 0.07 -10.70
C ASN A 15 8.59 0.95 -10.58
N SER A 16 8.42 2.25 -10.38
CA SER A 16 9.53 3.18 -10.14
C SER A 16 10.31 2.81 -8.90
N LEU A 17 9.61 2.48 -7.81
CA LEU A 17 10.20 2.05 -6.55
C LEU A 17 11.03 0.78 -6.72
N ILE A 18 10.47 -0.27 -7.35
CA ILE A 18 11.19 -1.52 -7.62
C ILE A 18 12.48 -1.24 -8.37
N THR A 19 12.41 -0.41 -9.43
CA THR A 19 13.59 -0.04 -10.21
C THR A 19 14.66 0.64 -9.35
N SER A 20 14.26 1.52 -8.43
CA SER A 20 15.17 2.23 -7.51
C SER A 20 15.77 1.33 -6.43
N LEU A 21 15.08 0.25 -6.05
CA LEU A 21 15.55 -0.70 -5.05
C LEU A 21 16.51 -1.77 -5.62
N LEU A 22 16.72 -1.84 -6.92
CA LEU A 22 17.63 -2.80 -7.53
C LEU A 22 19.08 -2.46 -7.19
N SER A 23 19.57 -3.01 -6.12
CA SER A 23 20.95 -2.87 -5.64
C SER A 23 21.38 -4.15 -4.89
N PRO A 24 22.68 -4.37 -4.66
CA PRO A 24 23.16 -5.54 -3.90
C PRO A 24 22.66 -5.61 -2.46
N ASN A 25 22.13 -4.49 -1.92
CA ASN A 25 21.66 -4.42 -0.53
C ASN A 25 20.24 -4.96 -0.35
N TYR A 26 19.45 -5.04 -1.44
CA TYR A 26 18.05 -5.44 -1.37
C TYR A 26 17.75 -6.65 -2.27
N HIS A 27 16.98 -7.56 -1.75
CA HIS A 27 16.31 -8.62 -2.51
C HIS A 27 14.84 -8.24 -2.67
N VAL A 28 14.47 -7.84 -3.88
CA VAL A 28 13.12 -7.32 -4.16
C VAL A 28 12.21 -8.43 -4.65
N ILE A 29 11.10 -8.62 -3.96
CA ILE A 29 10.01 -9.55 -4.29
C ILE A 29 8.79 -8.71 -4.67
N ALA A 30 8.28 -8.87 -5.87
CA ALA A 30 7.07 -8.19 -6.32
C ALA A 30 5.86 -9.13 -6.25
N ALA A 31 4.87 -8.79 -5.44
CA ALA A 31 3.58 -9.45 -5.45
C ALA A 31 2.77 -9.00 -6.68
N VAL A 32 2.40 -9.95 -7.54
CA VAL A 32 1.67 -9.69 -8.79
C VAL A 32 0.47 -10.61 -8.91
N ARG A 33 -0.60 -10.15 -9.55
CA ARG A 33 -1.82 -10.95 -9.77
C ARG A 33 -1.67 -11.95 -10.92
N ASN A 34 -0.87 -11.58 -11.90
CA ASN A 34 -0.63 -12.39 -13.11
C ASN A 34 0.85 -12.32 -13.49
N LYS A 35 1.31 -13.31 -14.26
CA LYS A 35 2.65 -13.23 -14.88
C LYS A 35 2.78 -11.95 -15.70
N THR A 36 3.89 -11.23 -15.53
CA THR A 36 4.11 -9.96 -16.19
C THR A 36 5.58 -9.79 -16.57
N ASN A 37 5.81 -9.10 -17.70
CA ASN A 37 7.13 -8.67 -18.15
C ASN A 37 7.37 -7.18 -17.91
N MET A 38 6.43 -6.49 -17.23
CA MET A 38 6.53 -5.04 -16.95
C MET A 38 7.55 -4.70 -15.86
N LEU A 39 8.01 -5.70 -15.11
CA LEU A 39 8.98 -5.50 -14.04
C LEU A 39 10.40 -5.79 -14.50
N PRO A 40 11.42 -5.15 -13.90
CA PRO A 40 12.83 -5.44 -14.19
C PRO A 40 13.14 -6.94 -14.05
N ARG A 41 14.08 -7.45 -14.88
CA ARG A 41 14.41 -8.90 -14.93
C ARG A 41 14.91 -9.46 -13.60
N ASN A 42 15.60 -8.67 -12.81
CA ASN A 42 16.18 -9.09 -11.52
C ASN A 42 15.19 -8.98 -10.35
N THR A 43 13.89 -8.77 -10.62
CA THR A 43 12.85 -8.76 -9.59
C THR A 43 12.28 -10.17 -9.44
N GLU A 44 12.34 -10.75 -8.26
CA GLU A 44 11.58 -11.95 -7.94
C GLU A 44 10.08 -11.64 -8.01
N LYS A 45 9.29 -12.54 -8.58
CA LYS A 45 7.84 -12.34 -8.74
C LYS A 45 7.10 -13.48 -8.06
N ILE A 46 6.19 -13.11 -7.17
CA ILE A 46 5.28 -14.06 -6.56
C ILE A 46 3.85 -13.76 -6.98
N ILE A 47 3.11 -14.80 -7.38
CA ILE A 47 1.71 -14.64 -7.78
C ILE A 47 0.86 -14.74 -6.53
N VAL A 48 0.03 -13.72 -6.31
CA VAL A 48 -0.96 -13.67 -5.23
C VAL A 48 -2.32 -13.29 -5.82
N GLU A 49 -3.38 -13.67 -5.15
CA GLU A 49 -4.74 -13.30 -5.55
C GLU A 49 -4.99 -11.80 -5.44
N ALA A 50 -6.19 -11.37 -5.81
CA ALA A 50 -6.61 -9.99 -5.67
C ALA A 50 -6.62 -9.59 -4.19
N LEU A 51 -6.12 -8.38 -3.90
CA LEU A 51 -6.06 -7.82 -2.55
C LEU A 51 -7.46 -7.77 -1.90
N SER A 52 -7.64 -8.50 -0.81
CA SER A 52 -8.88 -8.59 -0.03
C SER A 52 -8.59 -9.09 1.39
N SER A 53 -9.64 -9.18 2.23
CA SER A 53 -9.57 -9.81 3.55
C SER A 53 -9.22 -11.30 3.53
N GLU A 54 -9.42 -11.97 2.39
CA GLU A 54 -9.25 -13.42 2.22
C GLU A 54 -7.93 -13.80 1.54
N THR A 55 -7.15 -12.83 1.09
CA THR A 55 -5.89 -13.10 0.37
C THR A 55 -4.88 -13.76 1.30
N ASP A 56 -4.37 -14.92 0.90
CA ASP A 56 -3.27 -15.60 1.58
C ASP A 56 -1.93 -15.02 1.15
N TRP A 57 -1.20 -14.46 2.09
CA TRP A 57 0.11 -13.85 1.91
C TRP A 57 1.27 -14.69 2.43
N THR A 58 1.01 -15.82 3.07
CA THR A 58 2.00 -16.66 3.77
C THR A 58 3.22 -16.94 2.89
N ALA A 59 2.99 -17.40 1.65
CA ALA A 59 4.09 -17.72 0.74
C ALA A 59 4.90 -16.47 0.33
N ALA A 60 4.24 -15.32 0.19
CA ALA A 60 4.86 -14.06 -0.23
C ALA A 60 5.65 -13.38 0.90
N LEU A 61 5.27 -13.62 2.14
CA LEU A 61 5.86 -12.99 3.33
C LEU A 61 7.03 -13.78 3.90
N LYS A 62 7.22 -15.02 3.47
CA LYS A 62 8.26 -15.89 3.99
C LYS A 62 9.65 -15.25 3.87
N THR A 63 10.31 -15.06 5.00
CA THR A 63 11.64 -14.43 5.12
C THR A 63 11.71 -12.96 4.67
N VAL A 64 10.58 -12.25 4.63
CA VAL A 64 10.52 -10.83 4.29
C VAL A 64 10.85 -9.98 5.52
N ASP A 65 11.74 -9.01 5.37
CA ASP A 65 12.09 -8.06 6.43
C ASP A 65 11.18 -6.82 6.39
N VAL A 66 10.84 -6.37 5.18
CA VAL A 66 10.09 -5.11 4.95
C VAL A 66 9.00 -5.32 3.90
N VAL A 67 7.80 -4.86 4.18
CA VAL A 67 6.72 -4.74 3.21
C VAL A 67 6.58 -3.29 2.78
N ILE A 68 6.53 -3.03 1.46
CA ILE A 68 6.15 -1.73 0.90
C ILE A 68 4.83 -1.91 0.13
N HIS A 69 3.76 -1.40 0.71
CA HIS A 69 2.42 -1.60 0.19
C HIS A 69 1.96 -0.44 -0.68
N CYS A 70 2.16 -0.59 -2.01
CA CYS A 70 1.70 0.38 -3.02
C CYS A 70 0.38 -0.06 -3.68
N ALA A 71 -0.07 -1.29 -3.47
CA ALA A 71 -1.32 -1.76 -4.05
C ALA A 71 -2.50 -1.01 -3.42
N GLY A 72 -3.46 -0.68 -4.25
CA GLY A 72 -4.70 -0.04 -3.82
C GLY A 72 -5.60 0.23 -5.02
N ARG A 73 -6.85 0.54 -4.74
CA ARG A 73 -7.85 0.95 -5.72
C ARG A 73 -8.00 2.47 -5.63
N ALA A 74 -7.70 3.20 -6.71
CA ALA A 74 -7.85 4.65 -6.77
C ALA A 74 -9.12 5.09 -7.48
N HIS A 75 -9.70 4.23 -8.32
CA HIS A 75 -10.91 4.54 -9.10
C HIS A 75 -11.92 3.40 -9.01
N VAL A 76 -13.20 3.76 -8.87
CA VAL A 76 -14.34 2.84 -9.04
C VAL A 76 -15.02 3.18 -10.35
N MET A 77 -15.13 2.21 -11.25
CA MET A 77 -15.88 2.41 -12.50
C MET A 77 -17.35 2.59 -12.18
N ASN A 78 -17.98 3.63 -12.74
CA ASN A 78 -19.36 4.08 -12.45
C ASN A 78 -20.49 3.06 -12.76
N ASN A 79 -20.16 1.85 -13.17
CA ASN A 79 -21.15 0.83 -13.58
C ASN A 79 -21.55 -0.15 -12.46
N SER A 80 -21.06 0.00 -11.23
CA SER A 80 -21.46 -0.88 -10.15
C SER A 80 -22.64 -0.30 -9.39
N LYS A 81 -23.72 -1.08 -9.25
CA LYS A 81 -24.85 -0.81 -8.33
C LYS A 81 -24.44 -0.87 -6.84
N ARG A 82 -23.15 -1.02 -6.55
CA ARG A 82 -22.59 -1.14 -5.21
C ARG A 82 -22.17 0.23 -4.68
N ASN A 83 -22.23 0.38 -3.37
CA ASN A 83 -21.73 1.56 -2.67
C ASN A 83 -20.21 1.72 -2.97
N PRO A 84 -19.77 2.85 -3.54
CA PRO A 84 -18.34 3.06 -3.84
C PRO A 84 -17.43 2.89 -2.62
N LEU A 85 -17.88 3.28 -1.44
CA LEU A 85 -17.11 3.15 -0.20
C LEU A 85 -16.82 1.68 0.14
N ASP A 86 -17.80 0.79 0.00
CA ASP A 86 -17.61 -0.64 0.29
C ASP A 86 -16.59 -1.26 -0.68
N GLU A 87 -16.60 -0.84 -1.94
CA GLU A 87 -15.62 -1.27 -2.93
C GLU A 87 -14.20 -0.80 -2.62
N PHE A 88 -14.05 0.43 -2.09
CA PHE A 88 -12.75 0.92 -1.62
C PHE A 88 -12.31 0.23 -0.35
N ARG A 89 -13.19 0.07 0.65
CA ARG A 89 -12.89 -0.59 1.92
C ARG A 89 -12.39 -2.01 1.73
N LYS A 90 -13.07 -2.78 0.90
CA LYS A 90 -12.68 -4.17 0.60
C LYS A 90 -11.21 -4.29 0.18
N VAL A 91 -10.72 -3.38 -0.65
CA VAL A 91 -9.35 -3.41 -1.17
C VAL A 91 -8.41 -2.61 -0.28
N ASN A 92 -8.73 -1.33 -0.02
CA ASN A 92 -7.80 -0.38 0.58
C ASN A 92 -7.71 -0.52 2.11
N THR A 93 -8.80 -0.90 2.76
CA THR A 93 -8.84 -1.08 4.22
C THR A 93 -8.64 -2.53 4.60
N GLU A 94 -9.60 -3.39 4.27
CA GLU A 94 -9.61 -4.80 4.69
C GLU A 94 -8.42 -5.57 4.13
N GLY A 95 -8.15 -5.42 2.82
CA GLY A 95 -7.01 -6.07 2.17
C GLY A 95 -5.67 -5.61 2.73
N THR A 96 -5.51 -4.31 3.01
CA THR A 96 -4.29 -3.77 3.63
C THR A 96 -4.09 -4.31 5.04
N LEU A 97 -5.13 -4.33 5.86
CA LEU A 97 -5.06 -4.83 7.23
C LEU A 97 -4.85 -6.35 7.29
N ASN A 98 -5.42 -7.10 6.36
CA ASN A 98 -5.14 -8.52 6.22
C ASN A 98 -3.67 -8.78 5.91
N LEU A 99 -3.09 -8.08 4.92
CA LEU A 99 -1.65 -8.18 4.61
C LEU A 99 -0.79 -7.81 5.83
N ALA A 100 -1.13 -6.74 6.54
CA ALA A 100 -0.35 -6.28 7.68
C ALA A 100 -0.39 -7.26 8.86
N ARG A 101 -1.52 -7.90 9.16
CA ARG A 101 -1.63 -8.94 10.19
C ARG A 101 -0.76 -10.14 9.84
N GLN A 102 -0.89 -10.67 8.61
CA GLN A 102 -0.06 -11.78 8.16
C GLN A 102 1.43 -11.41 8.14
N ALA A 103 1.78 -10.17 7.79
CA ALA A 103 3.16 -9.69 7.88
C ALA A 103 3.70 -9.72 9.31
N THR A 104 2.86 -9.37 10.29
CA THR A 104 3.22 -9.47 11.72
C THR A 104 3.42 -10.92 12.14
N ASP A 105 2.52 -11.81 11.75
CA ASP A 105 2.58 -13.25 12.08
C ASP A 105 3.84 -13.92 11.50
N GLU A 106 4.29 -13.48 10.33
CA GLU A 106 5.51 -13.95 9.66
C GLU A 106 6.80 -13.21 10.13
N GLY A 107 6.70 -12.31 11.10
CA GLY A 107 7.84 -11.63 11.72
C GLY A 107 8.45 -10.50 10.89
N VAL A 108 7.69 -9.91 9.97
CA VAL A 108 8.09 -8.71 9.22
C VAL A 108 8.34 -7.55 10.20
N LYS A 109 9.49 -6.89 10.06
CA LYS A 109 9.91 -5.83 10.99
C LYS A 109 9.29 -4.49 10.69
N ARG A 110 9.07 -4.18 9.41
CA ARG A 110 8.58 -2.87 8.98
C ARG A 110 7.57 -2.96 7.87
N PHE A 111 6.47 -2.23 8.03
CA PHE A 111 5.40 -2.08 7.04
C PHE A 111 5.31 -0.63 6.58
N ILE A 112 5.62 -0.37 5.31
CA ILE A 112 5.54 0.96 4.69
C ILE A 112 4.27 1.03 3.85
N PHE A 113 3.35 1.90 4.21
CA PHE A 113 2.07 2.07 3.54
C PHE A 113 2.04 3.34 2.69
N ILE A 114 1.78 3.18 1.39
CA ILE A 114 1.53 4.32 0.51
C ILE A 114 0.06 4.70 0.62
N SER A 115 -0.19 5.71 1.42
CA SER A 115 -1.50 6.32 1.65
C SER A 115 -1.79 7.42 0.62
N SER A 116 -2.40 8.51 1.03
CA SER A 116 -2.73 9.66 0.19
C SER A 116 -2.83 10.94 1.02
N ILE A 117 -2.44 12.07 0.44
CA ILE A 117 -2.65 13.39 1.04
C ILE A 117 -4.14 13.69 1.31
N LYS A 118 -5.06 13.01 0.63
CA LYS A 118 -6.51 13.13 0.89
C LYS A 118 -6.91 12.78 2.33
N VAL A 119 -6.06 12.07 3.06
CA VAL A 119 -6.25 11.82 4.50
C VAL A 119 -6.10 13.10 5.32
N ASN A 120 -5.35 14.09 4.84
CA ASN A 120 -5.22 15.40 5.48
C ASN A 120 -6.30 16.40 5.03
N GLY A 121 -6.89 16.23 3.85
CA GLY A 121 -7.91 17.13 3.30
C GLY A 121 -7.81 17.33 1.80
N GLU A 122 -8.68 18.19 1.27
CA GLU A 122 -8.76 18.50 -0.16
C GLU A 122 -7.93 19.74 -0.52
N MET A 123 -7.74 20.67 0.42
CA MET A 123 -7.00 21.91 0.21
C MET A 123 -6.42 22.43 1.53
N THR A 124 -5.35 23.21 1.43
CA THR A 124 -4.77 23.96 2.55
C THR A 124 -5.19 25.43 2.49
N LEU A 125 -5.17 26.08 3.63
CA LEU A 125 -5.22 27.54 3.69
C LEU A 125 -3.82 28.12 3.42
N VAL A 126 -3.75 29.40 3.05
CA VAL A 126 -2.47 30.11 2.90
C VAL A 126 -1.74 30.07 4.24
N ASP A 127 -0.45 29.76 4.20
CA ASP A 127 0.45 29.64 5.37
C ASP A 127 0.08 28.52 6.37
N HIS A 128 -0.86 27.64 6.01
CA HIS A 128 -1.22 26.45 6.82
C HIS A 128 -1.05 25.18 6.02
N PRO A 129 0.19 24.70 5.79
CA PRO A 129 0.44 23.45 5.10
C PRO A 129 -0.04 22.26 5.94
N PHE A 130 -0.42 21.16 5.27
CA PHE A 130 -0.77 19.92 5.95
C PHE A 130 0.34 19.43 6.89
N GLN A 131 -0.06 18.94 8.06
CA GLN A 131 0.81 18.33 9.04
C GLN A 131 0.52 16.83 9.19
N PRO A 132 1.50 16.01 9.59
CA PRO A 132 1.29 14.55 9.75
C PRO A 132 0.21 14.18 10.76
N ASP A 133 0.00 15.04 11.77
CA ASP A 133 -0.93 14.84 12.89
C ASP A 133 -2.25 15.62 12.77
N ASP A 134 -2.51 16.22 11.61
CA ASP A 134 -3.79 16.86 11.31
C ASP A 134 -4.94 15.90 11.57
N LYS A 135 -5.94 16.39 12.33
CA LYS A 135 -7.14 15.63 12.65
C LYS A 135 -8.24 15.94 11.66
N TYR A 136 -8.24 15.24 10.56
CA TYR A 136 -9.27 15.34 9.53
C TYR A 136 -9.81 13.93 9.23
N ILE A 137 -11.12 13.81 9.07
CA ILE A 137 -11.76 12.57 8.61
C ILE A 137 -12.27 12.82 7.20
N PRO A 138 -11.71 12.16 6.18
CA PRO A 138 -12.13 12.34 4.80
C PRO A 138 -13.60 11.99 4.60
N THR A 139 -14.27 12.77 3.77
CA THR A 139 -15.68 12.52 3.37
C THR A 139 -15.78 11.80 2.03
N ASP A 140 -14.73 11.87 1.20
CA ASP A 140 -14.70 11.11 -0.04
C ASP A 140 -14.40 9.63 0.23
N PRO A 141 -15.02 8.68 -0.50
CA PRO A 141 -14.89 7.26 -0.24
C PRO A 141 -13.46 6.71 -0.35
N TYR A 142 -12.65 7.26 -1.25
CA TYR A 142 -11.26 6.84 -1.40
C TYR A 142 -10.41 7.31 -0.21
N GLY A 143 -10.46 8.61 0.10
CA GLY A 143 -9.72 9.18 1.24
C GLY A 143 -10.11 8.51 2.55
N LEU A 144 -11.41 8.28 2.77
CA LEU A 144 -11.91 7.60 3.97
C LEU A 144 -11.36 6.17 4.07
N SER A 145 -11.33 5.41 2.98
CA SER A 145 -10.78 4.05 2.99
C SER A 145 -9.27 4.01 3.31
N LYS A 146 -8.51 5.01 2.85
CA LYS A 146 -7.09 5.15 3.17
C LYS A 146 -6.89 5.55 4.63
N TYR A 147 -7.69 6.48 5.14
CA TYR A 147 -7.69 6.88 6.55
C TYR A 147 -7.98 5.69 7.48
N GLU A 148 -9.03 4.92 7.20
CA GLU A 148 -9.37 3.72 7.98
C GLU A 148 -8.23 2.69 7.99
N ALA A 149 -7.55 2.49 6.85
CA ALA A 149 -6.37 1.63 6.78
C ALA A 149 -5.23 2.16 7.67
N GLU A 150 -4.94 3.47 7.65
CA GLU A 150 -3.94 4.08 8.53
C GLU A 150 -4.26 3.84 10.01
N GLN A 151 -5.52 4.07 10.42
CA GLN A 151 -5.93 3.87 11.82
C GLN A 151 -5.73 2.41 12.25
N GLY A 152 -6.11 1.45 11.41
CA GLY A 152 -5.91 0.03 11.68
C GLY A 152 -4.43 -0.37 11.73
N LEU A 153 -3.59 0.17 10.84
CA LEU A 153 -2.15 -0.08 10.85
C LEU A 153 -1.48 0.49 12.12
N LEU A 154 -1.87 1.69 12.55
CA LEU A 154 -1.34 2.31 13.78
C LEU A 154 -1.78 1.54 15.03
N ALA A 155 -3.01 1.00 15.05
CA ALA A 155 -3.46 0.13 16.12
C ALA A 155 -2.64 -1.16 16.17
N LEU A 156 -2.45 -1.82 15.02
CA LEU A 156 -1.65 -3.04 14.90
C LEU A 156 -0.19 -2.81 15.33
N ALA A 157 0.40 -1.68 14.96
CA ALA A 157 1.76 -1.32 15.39
C ALA A 157 1.90 -1.23 16.92
N LYS A 158 0.89 -0.69 17.61
CA LYS A 158 0.87 -0.61 19.07
C LYS A 158 0.73 -1.99 19.74
N GLU A 159 -0.04 -2.88 19.14
CA GLU A 159 -0.27 -4.23 19.66
C GLU A 159 0.94 -5.13 19.50
N THR A 160 1.62 -5.04 18.35
CA THR A 160 2.60 -6.04 17.91
C THR A 160 4.04 -5.57 17.96
N GLY A 161 4.26 -4.25 18.02
CA GLY A 161 5.60 -3.65 17.93
C GLY A 161 6.17 -3.61 16.51
N MET A 162 5.43 -4.04 15.47
CA MET A 162 5.85 -3.86 14.07
C MET A 162 5.97 -2.37 13.74
N GLU A 163 7.08 -1.96 13.15
CA GLU A 163 7.26 -0.59 12.72
C GLU A 163 6.34 -0.27 11.53
N VAL A 164 5.48 0.72 11.67
CA VAL A 164 4.61 1.20 10.59
C VAL A 164 5.05 2.59 10.15
N VAL A 165 5.28 2.74 8.84
CA VAL A 165 5.56 4.03 8.19
C VAL A 165 4.44 4.35 7.23
N ILE A 166 3.82 5.52 7.38
CA ILE A 166 2.75 5.98 6.50
C ILE A 166 3.28 7.12 5.64
N ILE A 167 3.18 6.97 4.32
CA ILE A 167 3.56 8.00 3.36
C ILE A 167 2.27 8.49 2.69
N ARG A 168 1.99 9.79 2.78
CA ARG A 168 0.84 10.47 2.18
C ARG A 168 1.28 11.30 0.97
N PRO A 169 1.47 10.69 -0.21
CA PRO A 169 1.88 11.45 -1.38
C PRO A 169 0.76 12.38 -1.83
N PRO A 170 1.10 13.59 -2.31
CA PRO A 170 0.19 14.43 -3.08
C PRO A 170 -0.03 13.86 -4.47
N LEU A 171 -0.50 14.67 -5.42
CA LEU A 171 -0.61 14.25 -6.81
C LEU A 171 0.76 13.82 -7.34
N VAL A 172 0.88 12.54 -7.70
CA VAL A 172 2.11 11.95 -8.22
C VAL A 172 2.07 12.03 -9.74
N TYR A 173 3.12 12.57 -10.33
CA TYR A 173 3.27 12.74 -11.78
C TYR A 173 4.67 12.36 -12.25
N GLY A 174 4.83 12.14 -13.56
CA GLY A 174 6.12 11.82 -14.18
C GLY A 174 5.97 10.94 -15.42
N PRO A 175 7.09 10.51 -16.02
CA PRO A 175 7.06 9.63 -17.18
C PRO A 175 6.33 8.31 -16.89
N GLY A 176 5.31 7.99 -17.72
CA GLY A 176 4.51 6.76 -17.57
C GLY A 176 3.29 6.88 -16.66
N VAL A 177 2.98 8.08 -16.12
CA VAL A 177 1.69 8.31 -15.44
C VAL A 177 0.55 8.20 -16.47
N LYS A 178 -0.59 7.60 -16.06
CA LYS A 178 -1.79 7.43 -16.89
C LYS A 178 -2.83 8.48 -16.54
#